data_58a9284d38ed4503e71e8dc8e12743c4
#
_entry.id   58a9284d38ed4503e71e8dc8e12743c4
#
_cell.length_a   1.000
_cell.length_b   1.000
_cell.length_c   1.000
_cell.angle_alpha   90.00
_cell.angle_beta   90.00
_cell.angle_gamma   90.00
#
_symmetry.space_group_name_H-M   'P 1'
#
loop_
_entity.id
_entity.type
_entity.pdbx_description
1 polymer ?
#
loop_
_entity_poly.entity_id
_entity_poly.type
_entity_poly.pdbx_seq_one_letter_code
_entity_poly.pdbx_strand_id
1 'polypeptide(L)'
;MFLTGLRSGIRVSEIASLSVGDVLAADGRVKAEIRLTADQTKGGQPRTVFLPQKLRDELQAYMDIRKGANPKHPVFITAGHKRFTANVMTQHFYWQFKRAGIDGATSHSMRRTFITSLASKGIGVRVLASLAGHRNLQVTMRYIDANDDMKRNAVELV
;
A
#
# COMPACT_ATOMS: atom_id res chain seq x y z
N MET A 1 2.01 -0.79 9.38
CA MET A 1 3.00 -0.46 8.34
C MET A 1 3.11 -1.54 7.25
N PHE A 2 3.51 -2.79 7.56
CA PHE A 2 3.58 -3.89 6.59
C PHE A 2 2.24 -4.13 5.86
N LEU A 3 1.15 -4.29 6.62
CA LEU A 3 -0.19 -4.50 6.07
C LEU A 3 -0.66 -3.33 5.20
N THR A 4 -0.20 -2.11 5.47
CA THR A 4 -0.52 -0.96 4.62
C THR A 4 0.00 -1.18 3.19
N GLY A 5 1.26 -1.58 3.03
CA GLY A 5 1.82 -1.90 1.71
C GLY A 5 1.14 -3.09 1.03
N LEU A 6 0.89 -4.17 1.80
CA LEU A 6 0.32 -5.42 1.29
C LEU A 6 -1.13 -5.30 0.85
N ARG A 7 -1.96 -4.52 1.56
CA ARG A 7 -3.42 -4.44 1.37
C ARG A 7 -3.89 -3.25 0.54
N SER A 8 -3.05 -2.25 0.31
CA SER A 8 -3.40 -1.07 -0.47
C SER A 8 -2.50 -0.83 -1.69
N GLY A 9 -1.44 -1.62 -1.84
CA GLY A 9 -0.50 -1.46 -2.94
C GLY A 9 0.26 -0.13 -2.94
N ILE A 10 0.24 0.61 -1.85
CA ILE A 10 0.97 1.88 -1.69
C ILE A 10 2.48 1.66 -1.73
N ARG A 11 3.24 2.62 -2.27
CA ARG A 11 4.71 2.53 -2.33
C ARG A 11 5.34 2.82 -0.97
N VAL A 12 6.52 2.24 -0.72
CA VAL A 12 7.24 2.45 0.55
C VAL A 12 7.54 3.93 0.83
N SER A 13 7.89 4.70 -0.20
CA SER A 13 8.13 6.15 -0.07
C SER A 13 6.84 6.90 0.31
N GLU A 14 5.72 6.49 -0.27
CA GLU A 14 4.41 7.06 0.04
C GLU A 14 3.99 6.70 1.48
N ILE A 15 4.22 5.45 1.93
CA ILE A 15 3.97 5.05 3.34
C ILE A 15 4.81 5.92 4.30
N ALA A 16 6.09 6.13 3.97
CA ALA A 16 7.00 6.92 4.80
C ALA A 16 6.58 8.40 4.88
N SER A 17 5.93 8.93 3.85
CA SER A 17 5.47 10.33 3.80
C SER A 17 4.16 10.59 4.55
N LEU A 18 3.37 9.53 4.87
CA LEU A 18 2.05 9.70 5.51
C LEU A 18 2.13 10.44 6.84
N SER A 19 1.24 11.40 7.00
CA SER A 19 0.95 12.10 8.25
C SER A 19 -0.34 11.59 8.86
N VAL A 20 -0.52 11.78 10.15
CA VAL A 20 -1.74 11.39 10.89
C VAL A 20 -3.00 11.97 10.23
N GLY A 21 -2.97 13.23 9.81
CA GLY A 21 -4.09 13.88 9.13
C GLY A 21 -4.40 13.33 7.73
N ASP A 22 -3.44 12.63 7.07
CA ASP A 22 -3.74 11.93 5.82
C ASP A 22 -4.63 10.71 6.07
N VAL A 23 -4.47 10.05 7.22
CA VAL A 23 -5.10 8.77 7.56
C VAL A 23 -6.35 8.94 8.42
N LEU A 24 -6.34 9.87 9.40
CA LEU A 24 -7.48 10.12 10.29
C LEU A 24 -8.38 11.24 9.77
N ALA A 25 -9.68 11.04 9.88
CA ALA A 25 -10.69 12.08 9.73
C ALA A 25 -10.78 12.92 11.01
N ALA A 26 -11.58 14.02 10.98
CA ALA A 26 -11.75 14.91 12.11
C ALA A 26 -12.39 14.24 13.35
N ASP A 27 -13.17 13.18 13.13
CA ASP A 27 -13.79 12.37 14.19
C ASP A 27 -12.82 11.32 14.79
N GLY A 28 -11.57 11.29 14.36
CA GLY A 28 -10.55 10.35 14.83
C GLY A 28 -10.62 8.96 14.18
N ARG A 29 -11.51 8.74 13.23
CA ARG A 29 -11.63 7.47 12.52
C ARG A 29 -10.68 7.40 11.33
N VAL A 30 -10.20 6.20 11.03
CA VAL A 30 -9.40 5.96 9.83
C VAL A 30 -10.28 6.10 8.60
N LYS A 31 -9.84 6.96 7.67
CA LYS A 31 -10.52 7.22 6.39
C LYS A 31 -10.60 5.95 5.53
N ALA A 32 -11.64 5.86 4.69
CA ALA A 32 -11.76 4.80 3.69
C ALA A 32 -10.74 4.95 2.55
N GLU A 33 -10.25 6.16 2.35
CA GLU A 33 -9.27 6.50 1.32
C GLU A 33 -8.28 7.55 1.80
N ILE A 34 -7.05 7.47 1.29
CA ILE A 34 -5.98 8.45 1.51
C ILE A 34 -5.73 9.17 0.18
N ARG A 35 -5.82 10.49 0.18
CA ARG A 35 -5.46 11.32 -0.97
C ARG A 35 -3.99 11.73 -0.84
N LEU A 36 -3.13 11.10 -1.63
CA LEU A 36 -1.72 11.46 -1.72
C LEU A 36 -1.54 12.70 -2.58
N THR A 37 -0.79 13.67 -2.07
CA THR A 37 -0.41 14.88 -2.81
C THR A 37 0.69 14.58 -3.84
N ALA A 38 0.95 15.54 -4.75
CA ALA A 38 2.03 15.43 -5.73
C ALA A 38 3.38 15.16 -5.06
N ASP A 39 3.69 15.86 -3.97
CA ASP A 39 4.96 15.75 -3.24
C ASP A 39 5.14 14.39 -2.55
N GLN A 40 4.03 13.74 -2.18
CA GLN A 40 4.05 12.41 -1.57
C GLN A 40 4.26 11.28 -2.59
N THR A 41 4.11 11.56 -3.89
CA THR A 41 4.20 10.55 -4.94
C THR A 41 5.50 10.65 -5.73
N LYS A 42 6.14 9.51 -6.02
CA LYS A 42 7.39 9.48 -6.82
C LYS A 42 7.26 10.14 -8.21
N GLY A 43 6.04 10.19 -8.74
CA GLY A 43 5.80 10.71 -10.09
C GLY A 43 5.25 12.14 -10.11
N GLY A 44 5.14 12.84 -8.97
CA GLY A 44 4.61 14.20 -8.91
C GLY A 44 3.13 14.31 -9.31
N GLN A 45 2.36 13.21 -9.26
CA GLN A 45 0.93 13.23 -9.56
C GLN A 45 0.14 12.77 -8.34
N PRO A 46 -0.84 13.56 -7.91
CA PRO A 46 -1.71 13.15 -6.80
C PRO A 46 -2.49 11.90 -7.18
N ARG A 47 -2.77 11.06 -6.19
CA ARG A 47 -3.61 9.87 -6.38
C ARG A 47 -4.33 9.48 -5.10
N THR A 48 -5.42 8.76 -5.25
CA THR A 48 -6.18 8.19 -4.14
C THR A 48 -5.75 6.74 -3.90
N VAL A 49 -5.55 6.38 -2.64
CA VAL A 49 -5.29 5.02 -2.16
C VAL A 49 -6.50 4.57 -1.37
N PHE A 50 -7.15 3.49 -1.80
CA PHE A 50 -8.32 2.91 -1.12
C PHE A 50 -7.88 1.95 -0.02
N LEU A 51 -8.50 2.05 1.15
CA LEU A 51 -8.21 1.22 2.31
C LEU A 51 -9.35 0.22 2.55
N PRO A 52 -9.12 -1.09 2.37
CA PRO A 52 -10.14 -2.07 2.71
C PRO A 52 -10.41 -2.09 4.23
N GLN A 53 -11.63 -2.51 4.63
CA GLN A 53 -12.08 -2.46 6.03
C GLN A 53 -11.04 -3.07 6.98
N LYS A 54 -10.55 -4.26 6.67
CA LYS A 54 -9.56 -4.95 7.51
C LYS A 54 -8.27 -4.14 7.73
N LEU A 55 -7.83 -3.35 6.73
CA LEU A 55 -6.68 -2.46 6.91
C LEU A 55 -7.05 -1.24 7.76
N ARG A 56 -8.26 -0.72 7.63
CA ARG A 56 -8.74 0.40 8.46
C ARG A 56 -8.79 0.01 9.93
N ASP A 57 -9.28 -1.18 10.24
CA ASP A 57 -9.37 -1.69 11.62
C ASP A 57 -7.97 -1.83 12.24
N GLU A 58 -7.01 -2.37 11.49
CA GLU A 58 -5.62 -2.49 11.91
C GLU A 58 -4.94 -1.12 12.13
N LEU A 59 -5.21 -0.17 11.22
CA LEU A 59 -4.69 1.18 11.36
C LEU A 59 -5.36 1.91 12.53
N GLN A 60 -6.66 1.68 12.76
CA GLN A 60 -7.38 2.27 13.89
C GLN A 60 -6.79 1.80 15.21
N ALA A 61 -6.62 0.49 15.38
CA ALA A 61 -5.97 -0.06 16.58
C ALA A 61 -4.58 0.55 16.82
N TYR A 62 -3.79 0.74 15.76
CA TYR A 62 -2.49 1.40 15.85
C TYR A 62 -2.61 2.88 16.23
N MET A 63 -3.57 3.61 15.64
CA MET A 63 -3.77 5.03 15.93
C MET A 63 -4.34 5.26 17.32
N ASP A 64 -5.13 4.32 17.84
CA ASP A 64 -5.68 4.38 19.21
C ASP A 64 -4.58 4.34 20.29
N ILE A 65 -3.48 3.63 20.02
CA ILE A 65 -2.29 3.67 20.89
C ILE A 65 -1.61 5.05 20.85
N ARG A 66 -1.81 5.79 19.76
CA ARG A 66 -1.20 7.10 19.51
C ARG A 66 -2.20 8.26 19.66
N LYS A 67 -3.19 8.11 20.54
CA LYS A 67 -4.21 9.15 20.80
C LYS A 67 -3.58 10.52 21.02
N GLY A 68 -4.20 11.56 20.44
CA GLY A 68 -3.73 12.94 20.56
C GLY A 68 -2.52 13.29 19.69
N ALA A 69 -2.08 12.39 18.81
CA ALA A 69 -1.00 12.74 17.89
C ALA A 69 -1.41 13.90 16.95
N ASN A 70 -0.54 14.91 16.85
CA ASN A 70 -0.79 16.06 15.96
C ASN A 70 -0.99 15.57 14.52
N PRO A 71 -1.97 16.11 13.75
CA PRO A 71 -2.22 15.73 12.36
C PRO A 71 -0.99 15.83 11.43
N LYS A 72 -0.04 16.71 11.74
CA LYS A 72 1.21 16.86 10.98
C LYS A 72 2.29 15.82 11.34
N HIS A 73 2.12 15.09 12.44
CA HIS A 73 3.07 14.04 12.83
C HIS A 73 3.03 12.86 11.83
N PRO A 74 4.15 12.16 11.62
CA PRO A 74 4.17 10.98 10.77
C PRO A 74 3.30 9.88 11.36
N VAL A 75 2.61 9.11 10.48
CA VAL A 75 1.84 7.93 10.90
C VAL A 75 2.76 6.90 11.53
N PHE A 76 3.83 6.55 10.82
CA PHE A 76 4.82 5.58 11.30
C PHE A 76 6.09 6.29 11.75
N ILE A 77 6.57 5.91 12.93
CA ILE A 77 7.77 6.48 13.55
C ILE A 77 8.80 5.39 13.85
N THR A 78 10.07 5.78 13.81
CA THR A 78 11.19 4.94 14.24
C THR A 78 11.19 4.78 15.76
N ALA A 79 12.02 3.89 16.30
CA ALA A 79 12.24 3.77 17.76
C ALA A 79 12.68 5.10 18.40
N GLY A 80 13.38 5.97 17.64
CA GLY A 80 13.75 7.31 18.09
C GLY A 80 12.66 8.37 17.84
N HIS A 81 11.41 7.99 17.67
CA HIS A 81 10.24 8.86 17.46
C HIS A 81 10.33 9.81 16.25
N LYS A 82 11.20 9.50 15.28
CA LYS A 82 11.39 10.29 14.05
C LYS A 82 10.60 9.68 12.88
N ARG A 83 10.28 10.51 11.88
CA ARG A 83 9.73 10.05 10.60
C ARG A 83 10.69 9.06 9.94
N PHE A 84 10.15 7.99 9.38
CA PHE A 84 10.92 7.15 8.47
C PHE A 84 11.27 7.93 7.19
N THR A 85 12.51 7.86 6.75
CA THR A 85 12.82 8.13 5.35
C THR A 85 12.45 6.90 4.50
N ALA A 86 12.25 7.09 3.20
CA ALA A 86 11.95 5.98 2.30
C ALA A 86 13.04 4.88 2.35
N ASN A 87 14.31 5.29 2.45
CA ASN A 87 15.43 4.36 2.52
C ASN A 87 15.42 3.55 3.84
N VAL A 88 15.27 4.22 4.98
CA VAL A 88 15.20 3.54 6.29
C VAL A 88 14.01 2.58 6.35
N MET A 89 12.86 2.96 5.80
CA MET A 89 11.69 2.07 5.74
C MET A 89 11.93 0.88 4.80
N THR A 90 12.61 1.08 3.68
CA THR A 90 13.01 -0.01 2.77
C THR A 90 13.92 -1.01 3.48
N GLN A 91 14.94 -0.52 4.21
CA GLN A 91 15.82 -1.36 5.01
C GLN A 91 15.06 -2.10 6.13
N HIS A 92 14.12 -1.41 6.78
CA HIS A 92 13.28 -2.03 7.81
C HIS A 92 12.50 -3.22 7.24
N PHE A 93 11.85 -3.07 6.06
CA PHE A 93 11.14 -4.17 5.42
C PHE A 93 12.07 -5.30 4.98
N TYR A 94 13.25 -4.98 4.43
CA TYR A 94 14.24 -5.99 4.08
C TYR A 94 14.59 -6.88 5.28
N TRP A 95 14.89 -6.30 6.44
CA TRP A 95 15.21 -7.06 7.64
C TRP A 95 14.02 -7.83 8.19
N GLN A 96 12.80 -7.31 8.08
CA GLN A 96 11.59 -8.05 8.47
C GLN A 96 11.40 -9.30 7.61
N PHE A 97 11.55 -9.20 6.29
CA PHE A 97 11.47 -10.35 5.40
C PHE A 97 12.57 -11.37 5.69
N LYS A 98 13.81 -10.92 5.90
CA LYS A 98 14.93 -11.80 6.20
C LYS A 98 14.72 -12.57 7.51
N ARG A 99 14.22 -11.89 8.56
CA ARG A 99 13.87 -12.53 9.84
C ARG A 99 12.74 -13.54 9.72
N ALA A 100 11.82 -13.31 8.78
CA ALA A 100 10.72 -14.24 8.49
C ALA A 100 11.13 -15.40 7.57
N GLY A 101 12.41 -15.51 7.19
CA GLY A 101 12.89 -16.54 6.26
C GLY A 101 12.40 -16.39 4.83
N ILE A 102 11.98 -15.19 4.43
CA ILE A 102 11.47 -14.90 3.08
C ILE A 102 12.60 -14.28 2.27
N ASP A 103 13.38 -15.13 1.59
CA ASP A 103 14.50 -14.69 0.78
C ASP A 103 14.04 -13.99 -0.53
N GLY A 104 14.85 -13.03 -0.99
CA GLY A 104 14.58 -12.27 -2.22
C GLY A 104 13.43 -11.26 -2.12
N ALA A 105 12.72 -11.21 -0.99
CA ALA A 105 11.65 -10.23 -0.80
C ALA A 105 12.20 -8.83 -0.51
N THR A 106 11.52 -7.83 -1.09
CA THR A 106 11.87 -6.41 -0.96
C THR A 106 10.62 -5.60 -0.59
N SER A 107 10.79 -4.30 -0.36
CA SER A 107 9.66 -3.39 -0.15
C SER A 107 8.66 -3.37 -1.34
N HIS A 108 9.11 -3.73 -2.55
CA HIS A 108 8.24 -3.87 -3.72
C HIS A 108 7.43 -5.18 -3.72
N SER A 109 7.85 -6.20 -2.96
CA SER A 109 7.17 -7.49 -2.92
C SER A 109 5.73 -7.37 -2.40
N MET A 110 5.49 -6.53 -1.40
CA MET A 110 4.12 -6.27 -0.88
C MET A 110 3.19 -5.74 -1.98
N ARG A 111 3.67 -4.78 -2.74
CA ARG A 111 2.90 -4.18 -3.83
C ARG A 111 2.72 -5.15 -4.99
N ARG A 112 3.75 -5.95 -5.31
CA ARG A 112 3.64 -7.05 -6.29
C ARG A 112 2.54 -8.01 -5.87
N THR A 113 2.55 -8.50 -4.62
CA THR A 113 1.52 -9.40 -4.07
C THR A 113 0.13 -8.77 -4.15
N PHE A 114 -0.03 -7.48 -3.83
CA PHE A 114 -1.30 -6.78 -3.99
C PHE A 114 -1.82 -6.84 -5.44
N ILE A 115 -0.98 -6.53 -6.42
CA ILE A 115 -1.37 -6.52 -7.84
C ILE A 115 -1.69 -7.93 -8.32
N THR A 116 -0.82 -8.91 -8.04
CA THR A 116 -1.00 -10.30 -8.49
C THR A 116 -2.21 -10.95 -7.85
N SER A 117 -2.47 -10.70 -6.55
CA SER A 117 -3.66 -11.22 -5.86
C SER A 117 -4.97 -10.65 -6.39
N LEU A 118 -4.99 -9.41 -6.86
CA LEU A 118 -6.17 -8.84 -7.50
C LEU A 118 -6.30 -9.32 -8.94
N ALA A 119 -5.19 -9.48 -9.66
CA ALA A 119 -5.18 -10.03 -11.01
C ALA A 119 -5.73 -11.45 -11.03
N SER A 120 -5.32 -12.32 -10.10
CA SER A 120 -5.84 -13.70 -9.99
C SER A 120 -7.34 -13.77 -9.67
N LYS A 121 -7.94 -12.68 -9.18
CA LYS A 121 -9.39 -12.55 -8.97
C LYS A 121 -10.13 -11.98 -10.19
N GLY A 122 -9.47 -11.85 -11.34
CA GLY A 122 -10.09 -11.36 -12.56
C GLY A 122 -10.21 -9.83 -12.66
N ILE A 123 -9.57 -9.07 -11.78
CA ILE A 123 -9.64 -7.61 -11.83
C ILE A 123 -8.89 -7.09 -13.06
N GLY A 124 -9.56 -6.33 -13.91
CA GLY A 124 -9.02 -5.83 -15.17
C GLY A 124 -7.78 -4.93 -15.00
N VAL A 125 -6.86 -5.02 -15.96
CA VAL A 125 -5.53 -4.36 -15.93
C VAL A 125 -5.60 -2.85 -15.72
N ARG A 126 -6.62 -2.17 -16.27
CA ARG A 126 -6.81 -0.72 -16.09
C ARG A 126 -7.11 -0.34 -14.64
N VAL A 127 -7.96 -1.14 -13.97
CA VAL A 127 -8.27 -0.95 -12.55
C VAL A 127 -7.03 -1.20 -11.70
N LEU A 128 -6.28 -2.29 -11.99
CA LEU A 128 -5.03 -2.60 -11.31
C LEU A 128 -3.99 -1.49 -11.46
N ALA A 129 -3.84 -0.97 -12.68
CA ALA A 129 -2.92 0.13 -12.96
C ALA A 129 -3.30 1.40 -12.18
N SER A 130 -4.59 1.73 -12.14
CA SER A 130 -5.12 2.86 -11.37
C SER A 130 -4.86 2.70 -9.87
N LEU A 131 -5.23 1.55 -9.29
CA LEU A 131 -4.99 1.24 -7.88
C LEU A 131 -3.51 1.30 -7.52
N ALA A 132 -2.67 0.77 -8.40
CA ALA A 132 -1.22 0.84 -8.23
C ALA A 132 -0.64 2.23 -8.53
N GLY A 133 -1.35 3.15 -9.20
CA GLY A 133 -0.81 4.43 -9.66
C GLY A 133 0.32 4.21 -10.68
N HIS A 134 0.13 3.30 -11.65
CA HIS A 134 0.99 3.13 -12.80
C HIS A 134 0.49 3.99 -13.94
N ARG A 135 1.36 4.83 -14.50
CA ARG A 135 1.04 5.67 -15.67
C ARG A 135 1.00 4.86 -16.96
N ASN A 136 1.78 3.78 -17.02
CA ASN A 136 1.87 2.90 -18.18
C ASN A 136 1.32 1.53 -17.81
N LEU A 137 0.33 1.04 -18.57
CA LEU A 137 -0.28 -0.27 -18.39
C LEU A 137 0.73 -1.40 -18.52
N GLN A 138 1.75 -1.25 -19.36
CA GLN A 138 2.84 -2.22 -19.54
C GLN A 138 3.52 -2.56 -18.19
N VAL A 139 3.63 -1.59 -17.29
CA VAL A 139 4.19 -1.84 -15.96
C VAL A 139 3.31 -2.79 -15.16
N THR A 140 1.98 -2.66 -15.27
CA THR A 140 1.03 -3.55 -14.61
C THR A 140 1.01 -4.93 -15.24
N MET A 141 1.05 -5.00 -16.57
CA MET A 141 1.02 -6.26 -17.33
C MET A 141 2.17 -7.20 -16.95
N ARG A 142 3.33 -6.68 -16.54
CA ARG A 142 4.45 -7.51 -16.04
C ARG A 142 4.13 -8.33 -14.79
N TYR A 143 3.05 -8.02 -14.10
CA TYR A 143 2.59 -8.71 -12.89
C TYR A 143 1.38 -9.62 -13.15
N ILE A 144 0.90 -9.67 -14.39
CA ILE A 144 -0.33 -10.40 -14.76
C ILE A 144 0.05 -11.51 -15.73
N ASP A 145 0.19 -12.72 -15.20
CA ASP A 145 0.29 -13.92 -16.01
C ASP A 145 -1.12 -14.54 -16.12
N ALA A 146 -1.66 -14.58 -17.33
CA ALA A 146 -2.93 -15.26 -17.59
C ALA A 146 -2.70 -16.77 -17.51
N ASN A 147 -3.12 -17.38 -16.41
CA ASN A 147 -3.12 -18.83 -16.26
C ASN A 147 -4.40 -19.47 -16.82
N ASP A 148 -4.38 -20.79 -17.00
CA ASP A 148 -5.51 -21.50 -17.60
C ASP A 148 -6.78 -21.48 -16.73
N ASP A 149 -6.64 -21.39 -15.39
CA ASP A 149 -7.80 -21.24 -14.50
C ASP A 149 -8.49 -19.90 -14.70
N MET A 150 -7.72 -18.83 -14.92
CA MET A 150 -8.30 -17.51 -15.25
C MET A 150 -9.07 -17.56 -16.58
N LYS A 151 -8.55 -18.30 -17.58
CA LYS A 151 -9.21 -18.46 -18.88
C LYS A 151 -10.50 -19.28 -18.73
N ARG A 152 -10.47 -20.42 -17.99
CA ARG A 152 -11.65 -21.24 -17.71
C ARG A 152 -12.73 -20.42 -17.02
N ASN A 153 -12.37 -19.74 -15.90
CA ASN A 153 -13.32 -18.90 -15.17
C ASN A 153 -13.91 -17.78 -16.02
N ALA A 154 -13.15 -17.22 -16.96
CA ALA A 154 -13.63 -16.17 -17.84
C ALA A 154 -14.69 -16.66 -18.84
N VAL A 155 -14.52 -17.88 -19.39
CA VAL A 155 -15.51 -18.43 -20.35
C VAL A 155 -16.78 -18.90 -19.66
N GLU A 156 -16.76 -19.23 -18.38
CA GLU A 156 -17.96 -19.57 -17.58
C GLU A 156 -18.86 -18.37 -17.30
N LEU A 157 -18.40 -17.14 -17.59
CA LEU A 157 -19.18 -15.91 -17.41
C LEU A 157 -20.07 -15.55 -18.61
N VAL A 158 -20.00 -16.30 -19.71
CA VAL A 158 -20.75 -16.10 -20.97
C VAL A 158 -21.90 -17.13 -21.06
#